data_1c4e27191480df30f517f41383e269da
#
_entry.id   1c4e27191480df30f517f41383e269da
#
_cell.length_a   1.000
_cell.length_b   1.000
_cell.length_c   1.000
_cell.angle_alpha   90.00
_cell.angle_beta   90.00
_cell.angle_gamma   90.00
#
_symmetry.space_group_name_H-M   'P 1'
#
loop_
_entity.id
_entity.type
_entity.pdbx_description
1 polymer ?
#
loop_
_entity_poly.entity_id
_entity_poly.type
_entity_poly.pdbx_seq_one_letter_code
_entity_poly.pdbx_strand_id
1 'polypeptide(L)'
;MKDFEKIILGIDIGTTATKGILLDPSKGVIASEEVPSALISQKTGWAEEDPNEWWKNVAKVTQKCLNQIGASSKSIISIGVSGMVPTLILLDGKGSVLRPSIQQNDARAVKEIDDFKQRFDETEALNKTGSPISQQSIGPKLNWLRFNEKDKFNAMKKVCGSYDYIVYKLTSQHVCERNWALESGLFDVKKECWDKDILDYCGISEMNLGKVSWPATIVGEVSADAAKETGLCAGTAVVAGSADHIASAFSAGISKPGDMLVKLGGAGDILCCLDNLEVDERLFLDYHVIPGLYLINGCMATSGSIIKWFRENLAGDFDYEELETKGENIPAGSEGLVLLPYFLGEKTPINDPKARGMLMGLTLHHKQEHIYRAILEGISFGFLHHINVFKELNISPNSARLTNGGARSRLWKKITADVLEIPVEVVSNHPGSSLGAAFIAGKATGVFSSWEEIDRFIEIGETIDPDPEVSEIYKELFCIYREIYKRNKDVFEKLWEIST
;
A
#
# COMPACT_ATOMS: atom_id res chain seq x y z
N MET A 1 4.20 34.04 17.49
CA MET A 1 4.45 32.68 16.94
C MET A 1 5.09 31.87 18.06
N LYS A 2 4.61 30.67 18.33
CA LYS A 2 5.26 29.78 19.28
C LYS A 2 6.61 29.33 18.65
N ASP A 3 7.71 29.45 19.38
CA ASP A 3 9.00 28.96 18.94
C ASP A 3 9.03 27.43 19.02
N PHE A 4 8.85 26.79 17.86
CA PHE A 4 9.17 25.39 17.66
C PHE A 4 10.59 25.32 17.09
N GLU A 5 11.52 24.73 17.82
CA GLU A 5 12.93 24.73 17.41
C GLU A 5 13.23 23.76 16.25
N LYS A 6 12.52 22.65 16.19
CA LYS A 6 12.73 21.61 15.15
C LYS A 6 11.42 20.89 14.85
N ILE A 7 10.93 21.01 13.64
CA ILE A 7 9.75 20.30 13.15
C ILE A 7 10.14 19.52 11.90
N ILE A 8 9.57 18.36 11.72
CA ILE A 8 9.72 17.55 10.51
C ILE A 8 8.38 17.51 9.79
N LEU A 9 8.39 17.78 8.49
CA LEU A 9 7.20 17.68 7.64
C LEU A 9 7.16 16.29 6.98
N GLY A 10 6.10 15.54 7.23
CA GLY A 10 5.77 14.30 6.53
C GLY A 10 4.61 14.53 5.57
N ILE A 11 4.77 14.14 4.32
CA ILE A 11 3.76 14.27 3.26
C ILE A 11 3.45 12.87 2.74
N ASP A 12 2.18 12.61 2.44
CA ASP A 12 1.74 11.37 1.81
C ASP A 12 0.83 11.66 0.59
N ILE A 13 1.20 11.14 -0.56
CA ILE A 13 0.45 11.27 -1.81
C ILE A 13 -0.40 10.02 -1.99
N GLY A 14 -1.59 10.01 -1.39
CA GLY A 14 -2.53 8.89 -1.49
C GLY A 14 -3.55 9.08 -2.61
N THR A 15 -4.21 8.00 -3.01
CA THR A 15 -5.20 7.94 -4.09
C THR A 15 -6.40 8.87 -3.87
N THR A 16 -6.81 9.13 -2.64
CA THR A 16 -8.00 9.92 -2.33
C THR A 16 -7.68 11.29 -1.76
N ALA A 17 -6.48 11.48 -1.24
CA ALA A 17 -6.06 12.73 -0.62
C ALA A 17 -4.53 12.83 -0.52
N THR A 18 -4.03 14.05 -0.56
CA THR A 18 -2.69 14.38 -0.09
C THR A 18 -2.78 14.71 1.40
N LYS A 19 -2.00 14.00 2.22
CA LYS A 19 -1.93 14.21 3.67
C LYS A 19 -0.62 14.86 4.06
N GLY A 20 -0.63 15.64 5.13
CA GLY A 20 0.56 16.22 5.72
C GLY A 20 0.49 16.21 7.23
N ILE A 21 1.62 15.97 7.87
CA ILE A 21 1.79 16.08 9.30
C ILE A 21 3.00 16.92 9.65
N LEU A 22 2.94 17.58 10.81
CA LEU A 22 4.10 18.16 11.47
C LEU A 22 4.46 17.30 12.68
N LEU A 23 5.66 16.75 12.65
CA LEU A 23 6.21 15.93 13.73
C LEU A 23 7.21 16.74 14.56
N ASP A 24 6.88 16.93 15.84
CA ASP A 24 7.81 17.43 16.86
C ASP A 24 8.52 16.22 17.47
N PRO A 25 9.86 16.13 17.43
CA PRO A 25 10.59 14.96 17.92
C PRO A 25 10.34 14.61 19.39
N SER A 26 9.88 15.57 20.20
CA SER A 26 9.61 15.37 21.63
C SER A 26 8.14 15.14 21.97
N LYS A 27 7.21 15.65 21.14
CA LYS A 27 5.76 15.67 21.42
C LYS A 27 4.95 14.75 20.51
N GLY A 28 5.56 14.23 19.44
CA GLY A 28 4.84 13.46 18.42
C GLY A 28 4.20 14.35 17.35
N VAL A 29 3.11 13.89 16.76
CA VAL A 29 2.37 14.61 15.73
C VAL A 29 1.63 15.79 16.35
N ILE A 30 2.00 17.01 15.97
CA ILE A 30 1.45 18.26 16.50
C ILE A 30 0.47 18.97 15.56
N ALA A 31 0.43 18.56 14.30
CA ALA A 31 -0.57 18.98 13.32
C ALA A 31 -0.76 17.88 12.28
N SER A 32 -1.98 17.74 11.77
CA SER A 32 -2.33 16.81 10.71
C SER A 32 -3.44 17.41 9.87
N GLU A 33 -3.28 17.43 8.56
CA GLU A 33 -4.24 17.96 7.60
C GLU A 33 -4.27 17.11 6.35
N GLU A 34 -5.41 17.17 5.65
CA GLU A 34 -5.55 16.50 4.35
C GLU A 34 -6.23 17.42 3.33
N VAL A 35 -5.93 17.17 2.06
CA VAL A 35 -6.55 17.83 0.92
C VAL A 35 -6.95 16.74 -0.07
N PRO A 36 -8.23 16.63 -0.45
CA PRO A 36 -8.71 15.60 -1.37
C PRO A 36 -8.00 15.65 -2.73
N SER A 37 -7.81 14.47 -3.32
CA SER A 37 -7.34 14.26 -4.69
C SER A 37 -8.48 13.62 -5.52
N ALA A 38 -8.46 13.82 -6.83
CA ALA A 38 -9.48 13.31 -7.73
C ALA A 38 -8.90 12.25 -8.66
N LEU A 39 -9.44 11.04 -8.60
CA LEU A 39 -9.17 9.99 -9.58
C LEU A 39 -9.91 10.31 -10.89
N ILE A 40 -9.21 10.20 -12.01
CA ILE A 40 -9.73 10.40 -13.36
C ILE A 40 -9.86 9.03 -14.02
N SER A 41 -11.08 8.62 -14.38
CA SER A 41 -11.35 7.38 -15.09
C SER A 41 -12.16 7.67 -16.36
N GLN A 42 -11.46 7.99 -17.44
CA GLN A 42 -12.09 8.35 -18.71
C GLN A 42 -12.63 7.15 -19.49
N LYS A 43 -12.09 5.96 -19.24
CA LYS A 43 -12.50 4.69 -19.87
C LYS A 43 -12.49 3.59 -18.82
N THR A 44 -13.27 2.55 -19.05
CA THR A 44 -13.25 1.35 -18.19
C THR A 44 -11.83 0.80 -18.05
N GLY A 45 -11.40 0.55 -16.84
CA GLY A 45 -10.06 0.06 -16.52
C GLY A 45 -8.97 1.12 -16.50
N TRP A 46 -9.25 2.38 -16.85
CA TRP A 46 -8.29 3.46 -16.75
C TRP A 46 -8.34 4.13 -15.38
N ALA A 47 -7.18 4.37 -14.79
CA ALA A 47 -7.03 5.05 -13.52
C ALA A 47 -5.87 6.06 -13.62
N GLU A 48 -6.19 7.34 -13.57
CA GLU A 48 -5.25 8.45 -13.74
C GLU A 48 -5.45 9.52 -12.66
N GLU A 49 -4.41 10.28 -12.38
CA GLU A 49 -4.48 11.50 -11.54
C GLU A 49 -3.56 12.58 -12.12
N ASP A 50 -3.85 13.86 -11.82
CA ASP A 50 -3.01 14.97 -12.27
C ASP A 50 -1.88 15.25 -11.25
N PRO A 51 -0.60 15.00 -11.59
CA PRO A 51 0.53 15.28 -10.69
C PRO A 51 0.63 16.76 -10.31
N ASN A 52 0.15 17.67 -11.15
CA ASN A 52 0.16 19.10 -10.83
C ASN A 52 -0.84 19.43 -9.72
N GLU A 53 -1.92 18.66 -9.59
CA GLU A 53 -2.86 18.80 -8.48
C GLU A 53 -2.19 18.33 -7.16
N TRP A 54 -1.46 17.21 -7.18
CA TRP A 54 -0.69 16.78 -6.01
C TRP A 54 0.27 17.86 -5.53
N TRP A 55 1.00 18.49 -6.45
CA TRP A 55 1.90 19.59 -6.10
C TRP A 55 1.19 20.76 -5.44
N LYS A 56 0.03 21.17 -5.97
CA LYS A 56 -0.81 22.21 -5.35
C LYS A 56 -1.33 21.79 -3.97
N ASN A 57 -1.67 20.52 -3.82
CA ASN A 57 -2.15 19.98 -2.56
C ASN A 57 -1.04 19.92 -1.50
N VAL A 58 0.20 19.62 -1.90
CA VAL A 58 1.39 19.72 -1.01
C VAL A 58 1.54 21.13 -0.45
N ALA A 59 1.41 22.16 -1.27
CA ALA A 59 1.47 23.54 -0.79
C ALA A 59 0.33 23.84 0.19
N LYS A 60 -0.91 23.43 -0.14
CA LYS A 60 -2.08 23.67 0.71
C LYS A 60 -1.99 22.94 2.04
N VAL A 61 -1.64 21.65 2.04
CA VAL A 61 -1.56 20.86 3.28
C VAL A 61 -0.47 21.36 4.20
N THR A 62 0.68 21.75 3.64
CA THR A 62 1.78 22.36 4.40
C THR A 62 1.35 23.66 5.12
N GLN A 63 0.69 24.56 4.38
CA GLN A 63 0.21 25.81 4.95
C GLN A 63 -0.87 25.60 6.02
N LYS A 64 -1.81 24.66 5.79
CA LYS A 64 -2.83 24.32 6.78
C LYS A 64 -2.21 23.81 8.07
N CYS A 65 -1.26 22.87 8.00
CA CYS A 65 -0.55 22.33 9.16
C CYS A 65 0.19 23.43 9.93
N LEU A 66 0.91 24.32 9.24
CA LEU A 66 1.62 25.44 9.89
C LEU A 66 0.65 26.42 10.57
N ASN A 67 -0.46 26.75 9.93
CA ASN A 67 -1.48 27.62 10.47
C ASN A 67 -2.16 27.03 11.72
N GLN A 68 -2.41 25.72 11.75
CA GLN A 68 -3.04 25.00 12.86
C GLN A 68 -2.28 25.22 14.18
N ILE A 69 -0.95 25.29 14.12
CA ILE A 69 -0.11 25.47 15.32
C ILE A 69 0.48 26.89 15.45
N GLY A 70 0.28 27.75 14.46
CA GLY A 70 0.85 29.10 14.43
C GLY A 70 2.38 29.12 14.26
N ALA A 71 2.96 28.08 13.62
CA ALA A 71 4.40 27.97 13.37
C ALA A 71 4.82 28.65 12.08
N SER A 72 6.11 28.99 12.00
CA SER A 72 6.77 29.44 10.77
C SER A 72 7.35 28.23 10.01
N SER A 73 7.37 28.30 8.67
CA SER A 73 8.07 27.31 7.86
C SER A 73 9.58 27.21 8.15
N LYS A 74 10.16 28.23 8.80
CA LYS A 74 11.56 28.22 9.28
C LYS A 74 11.82 27.15 10.35
N SER A 75 10.78 26.70 11.05
CA SER A 75 10.90 25.62 12.03
C SER A 75 11.00 24.25 11.38
N ILE A 76 10.66 24.09 10.09
CA ILE A 76 10.75 22.83 9.36
C ILE A 76 12.22 22.59 8.95
N ILE A 77 12.83 21.56 9.51
CA ILE A 77 14.25 21.24 9.28
C ILE A 77 14.45 20.19 8.20
N SER A 78 13.47 19.31 8.00
CA SER A 78 13.52 18.29 6.97
C SER A 78 12.13 17.88 6.49
N ILE A 79 12.07 17.32 5.29
CA ILE A 79 10.85 16.90 4.61
C ILE A 79 11.01 15.46 4.11
N GLY A 80 10.05 14.61 4.46
CA GLY A 80 9.89 13.27 3.89
C GLY A 80 8.58 13.18 3.12
N VAL A 81 8.62 12.47 2.00
CA VAL A 81 7.45 12.25 1.14
C VAL A 81 7.22 10.77 0.98
N SER A 82 5.99 10.32 1.19
CA SER A 82 5.55 8.98 0.80
C SER A 82 4.45 9.10 -0.25
N GLY A 83 4.17 8.00 -0.94
CA GLY A 83 3.07 7.98 -1.89
C GLY A 83 2.84 6.64 -2.54
N MET A 84 1.75 6.58 -3.29
CA MET A 84 1.32 5.37 -4.02
C MET A 84 2.35 4.91 -5.03
N VAL A 85 2.51 3.59 -5.13
CA VAL A 85 3.50 2.91 -5.95
C VAL A 85 2.91 1.63 -6.56
N PRO A 86 3.41 1.23 -7.74
CA PRO A 86 4.12 2.05 -8.70
C PRO A 86 3.15 2.92 -9.52
N THR A 87 3.42 4.21 -9.58
CA THR A 87 2.73 5.13 -10.51
C THR A 87 3.68 5.54 -11.62
N LEU A 88 3.14 5.91 -12.77
CA LEU A 88 3.93 6.30 -13.94
C LEU A 88 3.65 7.76 -14.32
N ILE A 89 4.66 8.61 -14.20
CA ILE A 89 4.64 10.01 -14.61
C ILE A 89 5.71 10.24 -15.68
N LEU A 90 5.32 10.92 -16.76
CA LEU A 90 6.23 11.33 -17.84
C LEU A 90 6.48 12.82 -17.77
N LEU A 91 7.76 13.22 -17.74
CA LEU A 91 8.17 14.63 -17.78
C LEU A 91 9.00 14.92 -19.02
N ASP A 92 8.85 16.13 -19.55
CA ASP A 92 9.70 16.66 -20.61
C ASP A 92 11.09 17.10 -20.11
N GLY A 93 11.91 17.67 -20.98
CA GLY A 93 13.25 18.16 -20.63
C GLY A 93 13.25 19.32 -19.62
N LYS A 94 12.13 20.04 -19.49
CA LYS A 94 11.95 21.15 -18.54
C LYS A 94 11.32 20.69 -17.23
N GLY A 95 10.94 19.41 -17.12
CA GLY A 95 10.25 18.87 -15.96
C GLY A 95 8.75 19.11 -15.94
N SER A 96 8.16 19.49 -17.08
CA SER A 96 6.71 19.64 -17.20
C SER A 96 6.05 18.29 -17.40
N VAL A 97 4.91 18.07 -16.74
CA VAL A 97 4.11 16.86 -16.87
C VAL A 97 3.51 16.78 -18.28
N LEU A 98 3.76 15.67 -18.97
CA LEU A 98 3.29 15.45 -20.34
C LEU A 98 1.85 14.94 -20.42
N ARG A 99 1.37 14.30 -19.34
CA ARG A 99 0.02 13.74 -19.25
C ARG A 99 -0.32 13.41 -17.78
N PRO A 100 -1.61 13.17 -17.43
CA PRO A 100 -1.96 12.60 -16.13
C PRO A 100 -1.17 11.31 -15.87
N SER A 101 -0.83 11.05 -14.61
CA SER A 101 -0.15 9.83 -14.18
C SER A 101 -0.98 8.59 -14.48
N ILE A 102 -0.33 7.46 -14.76
CA ILE A 102 -1.01 6.15 -14.82
C ILE A 102 -0.82 5.47 -13.46
N GLN A 103 -1.95 5.13 -12.83
CA GLN A 103 -1.95 4.55 -11.48
C GLN A 103 -1.59 3.05 -11.50
N GLN A 104 -1.27 2.51 -10.32
CA GLN A 104 -0.92 1.10 -10.14
C GLN A 104 -2.05 0.14 -10.58
N ASN A 105 -3.30 0.52 -10.32
CA ASN A 105 -4.49 -0.25 -10.62
C ASN A 105 -5.06 -0.01 -12.03
N ASP A 106 -4.33 0.70 -12.89
CA ASP A 106 -4.73 0.95 -14.27
C ASP A 106 -4.55 -0.30 -15.14
N ALA A 107 -5.61 -0.72 -15.79
CA ALA A 107 -5.67 -1.97 -16.56
C ALA A 107 -5.59 -1.76 -18.10
N ARG A 108 -5.10 -0.60 -18.58
CA ARG A 108 -5.04 -0.32 -20.03
C ARG A 108 -4.07 -1.17 -20.83
N ALA A 109 -3.02 -1.68 -20.19
CA ALA A 109 -1.89 -2.35 -20.83
C ALA A 109 -1.97 -3.88 -20.80
N VAL A 110 -3.18 -4.46 -20.84
CA VAL A 110 -3.39 -5.92 -20.75
C VAL A 110 -2.65 -6.66 -21.86
N LYS A 111 -2.75 -6.18 -23.11
CA LYS A 111 -2.04 -6.78 -24.25
C LYS A 111 -0.53 -6.73 -24.05
N GLU A 112 -0.01 -5.61 -23.59
CA GLU A 112 1.42 -5.42 -23.36
C GLU A 112 1.93 -6.29 -22.20
N ILE A 113 1.09 -6.63 -21.21
CA ILE A 113 1.42 -7.62 -20.19
C ILE A 113 1.61 -9.00 -20.83
N ASP A 114 0.71 -9.43 -21.71
CA ASP A 114 0.84 -10.70 -22.43
C ASP A 114 2.09 -10.71 -23.32
N ASP A 115 2.39 -9.61 -24.03
CA ASP A 115 3.59 -9.46 -24.85
C ASP A 115 4.88 -9.57 -23.98
N PHE A 116 4.86 -9.00 -22.76
CA PHE A 116 5.96 -9.14 -21.80
C PHE A 116 6.18 -10.58 -21.35
N LYS A 117 5.09 -11.30 -20.99
CA LYS A 117 5.13 -12.70 -20.57
C LYS A 117 5.59 -13.64 -21.68
N GLN A 118 5.32 -13.29 -22.94
CA GLN A 118 5.86 -14.03 -24.09
C GLN A 118 7.33 -13.74 -24.34
N ARG A 119 7.80 -12.52 -24.03
CA ARG A 119 9.17 -12.08 -24.28
C ARG A 119 10.16 -12.49 -23.20
N PHE A 120 9.73 -12.47 -21.94
CA PHE A 120 10.55 -12.78 -20.78
C PHE A 120 10.03 -14.02 -20.08
N ASP A 121 10.93 -14.92 -19.69
CA ASP A 121 10.56 -16.04 -18.82
C ASP A 121 10.01 -15.51 -17.50
N GLU A 122 8.79 -15.91 -17.13
CA GLU A 122 8.10 -15.37 -15.94
C GLU A 122 8.85 -15.69 -14.66
N THR A 123 9.47 -16.87 -14.56
CA THR A 123 10.25 -17.28 -13.39
C THR A 123 11.55 -16.47 -13.30
N GLU A 124 12.23 -16.25 -14.43
CA GLU A 124 13.44 -15.42 -14.45
C GLU A 124 13.10 -13.95 -14.13
N ALA A 125 12.03 -13.40 -14.70
CA ALA A 125 11.56 -12.04 -14.44
C ALA A 125 11.21 -11.87 -12.96
N LEU A 126 10.43 -12.78 -12.37
CA LEU A 126 10.11 -12.79 -10.96
C LEU A 126 11.36 -12.78 -10.07
N ASN A 127 12.31 -13.65 -10.34
CA ASN A 127 13.58 -13.77 -9.60
C ASN A 127 14.46 -12.51 -9.70
N LYS A 128 14.33 -11.74 -10.78
CA LYS A 128 15.03 -10.48 -10.98
C LYS A 128 14.30 -9.31 -10.30
N THR A 129 13.00 -9.21 -10.52
CA THR A 129 12.22 -8.02 -10.15
C THR A 129 11.50 -8.14 -8.82
N GLY A 130 11.52 -9.32 -8.19
CA GLY A 130 10.88 -9.54 -6.88
C GLY A 130 9.35 -9.62 -6.93
N SER A 131 8.74 -9.45 -8.11
CA SER A 131 7.28 -9.47 -8.26
C SER A 131 6.88 -10.00 -9.65
N PRO A 132 5.71 -10.64 -9.78
CA PRO A 132 5.25 -11.17 -11.07
C PRO A 132 4.91 -10.02 -12.04
N ILE A 133 5.08 -10.28 -13.35
CA ILE A 133 4.63 -9.36 -14.41
C ILE A 133 3.11 -9.24 -14.33
N SER A 134 2.62 -8.05 -14.04
CA SER A 134 1.21 -7.80 -13.76
C SER A 134 0.75 -6.41 -14.23
N GLN A 135 -0.49 -6.11 -13.97
CA GLN A 135 -1.09 -4.78 -14.14
C GLN A 135 -0.30 -3.66 -13.42
N GLN A 136 0.39 -3.97 -12.33
CA GLN A 136 1.20 -2.99 -11.60
C GLN A 136 2.50 -2.64 -12.34
N SER A 137 3.08 -3.57 -13.10
CA SER A 137 4.36 -3.38 -13.79
C SER A 137 4.38 -2.15 -14.71
N ILE A 138 5.43 -1.35 -14.60
CA ILE A 138 5.62 -0.11 -15.38
C ILE A 138 6.00 -0.39 -16.82
N GLY A 139 6.79 -1.45 -17.08
CA GLY A 139 7.24 -1.81 -18.42
C GLY A 139 6.11 -1.96 -19.45
N PRO A 140 5.06 -2.75 -19.19
CA PRO A 140 3.89 -2.83 -20.07
C PRO A 140 3.21 -1.49 -20.32
N LYS A 141 3.08 -0.63 -19.30
CA LYS A 141 2.49 0.72 -19.43
C LYS A 141 3.34 1.64 -20.32
N LEU A 142 4.67 1.53 -20.23
CA LEU A 142 5.59 2.26 -21.14
C LEU A 142 5.43 1.80 -22.59
N ASN A 143 5.33 0.49 -22.84
CA ASN A 143 5.08 -0.03 -24.16
C ASN A 143 3.71 0.42 -24.71
N TRP A 144 2.67 0.39 -23.86
CA TRP A 144 1.37 0.93 -24.24
C TRP A 144 1.48 2.40 -24.70
N LEU A 145 2.16 3.25 -23.94
CA LEU A 145 2.41 4.66 -24.29
C LEU A 145 3.18 4.80 -25.60
N ARG A 146 4.22 3.99 -25.80
CA ARG A 146 5.03 3.99 -27.02
C ARG A 146 4.19 3.75 -28.27
N PHE A 147 3.16 2.94 -28.21
CA PHE A 147 2.30 2.61 -29.34
C PHE A 147 1.07 3.51 -29.45
N ASN A 148 0.49 3.93 -28.35
CA ASN A 148 -0.78 4.65 -28.32
C ASN A 148 -0.66 6.17 -28.13
N GLU A 149 0.41 6.66 -27.47
CA GLU A 149 0.68 8.08 -27.21
C GLU A 149 2.10 8.46 -27.64
N LYS A 150 2.45 8.18 -28.91
CA LYS A 150 3.80 8.31 -29.48
C LYS A 150 4.44 9.67 -29.24
N ASP A 151 3.68 10.74 -29.42
CA ASP A 151 4.21 12.11 -29.28
C ASP A 151 4.65 12.37 -27.84
N LYS A 152 3.88 11.94 -26.85
CA LYS A 152 4.22 12.08 -25.43
C LYS A 152 5.39 11.18 -25.04
N PHE A 153 5.41 9.93 -25.55
CA PHE A 153 6.52 9.02 -25.34
C PHE A 153 7.84 9.57 -25.90
N ASN A 154 7.82 10.12 -27.11
CA ASN A 154 9.02 10.71 -27.75
C ASN A 154 9.48 12.02 -27.07
N ALA A 155 8.55 12.80 -26.52
CA ALA A 155 8.85 14.03 -25.76
C ALA A 155 9.39 13.76 -24.36
N MET A 156 9.19 12.55 -23.83
CA MET A 156 9.60 12.14 -22.49
C MET A 156 11.13 12.18 -22.35
N LYS A 157 11.58 12.80 -21.26
CA LYS A 157 12.99 12.82 -20.85
C LYS A 157 13.19 12.20 -19.47
N LYS A 158 12.15 12.25 -18.62
CA LYS A 158 12.19 11.67 -17.27
C LYS A 158 10.94 10.85 -17.00
N VAL A 159 11.13 9.77 -16.26
CA VAL A 159 10.09 8.90 -15.70
C VAL A 159 10.24 8.92 -14.19
N CYS A 160 9.15 9.04 -13.46
CA CYS A 160 9.16 9.01 -12.00
C CYS A 160 7.83 8.50 -11.42
N GLY A 161 7.84 8.17 -10.13
CA GLY A 161 6.68 7.84 -9.34
C GLY A 161 6.02 9.06 -8.70
N SER A 162 4.99 8.83 -7.87
CA SER A 162 4.20 9.88 -7.22
C SER A 162 5.06 10.74 -6.29
N TYR A 163 5.70 10.11 -5.31
CA TYR A 163 6.54 10.81 -4.34
C TYR A 163 7.87 11.28 -4.94
N ASP A 164 8.47 10.54 -5.88
CA ASP A 164 9.65 10.99 -6.64
C ASP A 164 9.37 12.30 -7.38
N TYR A 165 8.17 12.45 -7.95
CA TYR A 165 7.75 13.69 -8.60
C TYR A 165 7.68 14.85 -7.61
N ILE A 166 7.15 14.64 -6.42
CA ILE A 166 7.11 15.70 -5.39
C ILE A 166 8.51 16.06 -4.91
N VAL A 167 9.39 15.06 -4.72
CA VAL A 167 10.81 15.28 -4.40
C VAL A 167 11.49 16.08 -5.52
N TYR A 168 11.23 15.72 -6.78
CA TYR A 168 11.72 16.48 -7.93
C TYR A 168 11.22 17.93 -7.93
N LYS A 169 9.94 18.17 -7.66
CA LYS A 169 9.36 19.52 -7.57
C LYS A 169 9.96 20.33 -6.43
N LEU A 170 10.24 19.70 -5.30
CA LEU A 170 10.86 20.37 -4.16
C LEU A 170 12.32 20.74 -4.42
N THR A 171 13.11 19.86 -5.06
CA THR A 171 14.57 19.94 -5.08
C THR A 171 15.17 20.20 -6.46
N SER A 172 14.42 20.00 -7.55
CA SER A 172 14.88 19.91 -8.93
C SER A 172 15.85 18.73 -9.18
N GLN A 173 15.99 17.79 -8.24
CA GLN A 173 16.81 16.59 -8.40
C GLN A 173 15.96 15.45 -8.92
N HIS A 174 16.38 14.84 -10.04
CA HIS A 174 15.73 13.65 -10.57
C HIS A 174 16.32 12.41 -9.91
N VAL A 175 15.60 11.89 -8.92
CA VAL A 175 15.94 10.68 -8.19
C VAL A 175 14.82 9.65 -8.33
N CYS A 176 15.12 8.41 -8.03
CA CYS A 176 14.18 7.31 -7.96
C CYS A 176 14.35 6.63 -6.60
N GLU A 177 13.31 6.55 -5.82
CA GLU A 177 13.39 5.80 -4.58
C GLU A 177 13.40 4.29 -4.89
N ARG A 178 14.10 3.53 -4.05
CA ARG A 178 14.46 2.14 -4.27
C ARG A 178 13.25 1.21 -4.45
N ASN A 179 12.17 1.43 -3.72
CA ASN A 179 10.96 0.61 -3.87
C ASN A 179 10.18 0.95 -5.15
N TRP A 180 10.16 2.22 -5.56
CA TRP A 180 9.61 2.50 -6.88
C TRP A 180 10.41 1.80 -7.98
N ALA A 181 11.75 1.77 -7.86
CA ALA A 181 12.59 1.05 -8.82
C ALA A 181 12.23 -0.45 -8.85
N LEU A 182 12.13 -1.09 -7.69
CA LEU A 182 11.79 -2.51 -7.55
C LEU A 182 10.39 -2.82 -8.09
N GLU A 183 9.38 -2.13 -7.58
CA GLU A 183 7.98 -2.37 -7.94
C GLU A 183 7.64 -1.98 -9.39
N SER A 184 8.49 -1.15 -10.04
CA SER A 184 8.34 -0.86 -11.47
C SER A 184 8.47 -2.12 -12.35
N GLY A 185 9.10 -3.17 -11.85
CA GLY A 185 9.45 -4.36 -12.61
C GLY A 185 10.58 -4.13 -13.63
N LEU A 186 11.38 -3.05 -13.45
CA LEU A 186 12.49 -2.67 -14.33
C LEU A 186 13.87 -2.89 -13.68
N PHE A 187 13.92 -3.27 -12.41
CA PHE A 187 15.10 -3.30 -11.58
C PHE A 187 15.46 -4.72 -11.12
N ASP A 188 16.73 -5.10 -11.26
CA ASP A 188 17.23 -6.40 -10.77
C ASP A 188 17.56 -6.26 -9.27
N VAL A 189 16.74 -6.87 -8.42
CA VAL A 189 16.85 -6.80 -6.95
C VAL A 189 18.14 -7.42 -6.44
N LYS A 190 18.68 -8.45 -7.14
CA LYS A 190 19.90 -9.16 -6.73
C LYS A 190 21.17 -8.41 -7.12
N LYS A 191 21.15 -7.77 -8.30
CA LYS A 191 22.29 -6.96 -8.81
C LYS A 191 22.23 -5.51 -8.37
N GLU A 192 21.08 -5.08 -7.82
CA GLU A 192 20.80 -3.70 -7.42
C GLU A 192 21.02 -2.67 -8.54
N CYS A 193 20.58 -3.01 -9.76
CA CYS A 193 20.70 -2.16 -10.94
C CYS A 193 19.49 -2.33 -11.86
N TRP A 194 19.31 -1.36 -12.76
CA TRP A 194 18.30 -1.47 -13.80
C TRP A 194 18.57 -2.66 -14.72
N ASP A 195 17.52 -3.43 -15.08
CA ASP A 195 17.64 -4.50 -16.07
C ASP A 195 17.63 -3.94 -17.48
N LYS A 196 18.81 -3.99 -18.12
CA LYS A 196 19.00 -3.39 -19.44
C LYS A 196 18.11 -4.02 -20.51
N ASP A 197 17.87 -5.32 -20.48
CA ASP A 197 17.07 -6.01 -21.49
C ASP A 197 15.61 -5.57 -21.40
N ILE A 198 15.11 -5.38 -20.18
CA ILE A 198 13.75 -4.85 -19.95
C ILE A 198 13.67 -3.38 -20.38
N LEU A 199 14.65 -2.54 -20.03
CA LEU A 199 14.67 -1.14 -20.46
C LEU A 199 14.70 -1.01 -21.98
N ASP A 200 15.56 -1.75 -22.66
CA ASP A 200 15.68 -1.75 -24.13
C ASP A 200 14.35 -2.18 -24.78
N TYR A 201 13.67 -3.20 -24.21
CA TYR A 201 12.35 -3.62 -24.67
C TYR A 201 11.27 -2.54 -24.48
N CYS A 202 11.35 -1.78 -23.40
CA CYS A 202 10.46 -0.63 -23.16
C CYS A 202 10.82 0.60 -24.04
N GLY A 203 11.98 0.60 -24.71
CA GLY A 203 12.43 1.72 -25.49
C GLY A 203 12.90 2.93 -24.67
N ILE A 204 13.38 2.69 -23.45
CA ILE A 204 13.95 3.70 -22.55
C ILE A 204 15.37 3.27 -22.14
N SER A 205 16.05 4.15 -21.44
CA SER A 205 17.37 3.91 -20.86
C SER A 205 17.43 4.41 -19.41
N GLU A 206 18.48 4.08 -18.70
CA GLU A 206 18.74 4.59 -17.35
C GLU A 206 18.75 6.13 -17.28
N MET A 207 19.05 6.81 -18.38
CA MET A 207 19.00 8.28 -18.46
C MET A 207 17.59 8.85 -18.30
N ASN A 208 16.56 8.04 -18.57
CA ASN A 208 15.17 8.42 -18.36
C ASN A 208 14.72 8.21 -16.91
N LEU A 209 15.47 7.43 -16.15
CA LEU A 209 15.18 7.07 -14.76
C LEU A 209 16.08 7.87 -13.82
N GLY A 210 15.60 8.18 -12.64
CA GLY A 210 16.39 8.88 -11.63
C GLY A 210 17.48 7.98 -11.04
N LYS A 211 18.46 8.61 -10.37
CA LYS A 211 19.44 7.85 -9.57
C LYS A 211 18.70 7.12 -8.43
N VAL A 212 18.87 5.81 -8.37
CA VAL A 212 18.28 5.00 -7.29
C VAL A 212 18.88 5.40 -5.94
N SER A 213 18.02 5.65 -4.98
CA SER A 213 18.37 6.17 -3.66
C SER A 213 17.63 5.42 -2.55
N TRP A 214 18.28 5.24 -1.40
CA TRP A 214 17.63 4.73 -0.20
C TRP A 214 16.65 5.76 0.40
N PRO A 215 15.57 5.34 1.07
CA PRO A 215 14.56 6.24 1.64
C PRO A 215 15.11 7.42 2.44
N ALA A 216 16.06 7.16 3.33
CA ALA A 216 16.67 8.17 4.20
C ALA A 216 17.85 8.93 3.57
N THR A 217 18.07 8.83 2.27
CA THR A 217 19.11 9.63 1.61
C THR A 217 18.63 11.07 1.44
N ILE A 218 19.37 12.05 1.95
CA ILE A 218 19.13 13.46 1.61
C ILE A 218 19.52 13.64 0.14
N VAL A 219 18.54 13.94 -0.70
CA VAL A 219 18.71 14.04 -2.16
C VAL A 219 18.79 15.48 -2.65
N GLY A 220 18.51 16.43 -1.78
CA GLY A 220 18.58 17.85 -2.09
C GLY A 220 17.94 18.70 -1.00
N GLU A 221 17.75 19.95 -1.33
CA GLU A 221 17.12 20.94 -0.48
C GLU A 221 15.96 21.63 -1.24
N VAL A 222 15.02 22.19 -0.52
CA VAL A 222 13.92 22.97 -1.11
C VAL A 222 14.52 24.11 -1.94
N SER A 223 14.23 24.12 -3.23
CA SER A 223 14.69 25.15 -4.16
C SER A 223 14.00 26.50 -3.91
N ALA A 224 14.60 27.58 -4.41
CA ALA A 224 14.00 28.92 -4.30
C ALA A 224 12.62 29.01 -4.99
N ASP A 225 12.41 28.28 -6.07
CA ASP A 225 11.13 28.27 -6.78
C ASP A 225 10.08 27.44 -6.03
N ALA A 226 10.46 26.26 -5.52
CA ALA A 226 9.59 25.47 -4.67
C ALA A 226 9.17 26.25 -3.40
N ALA A 227 10.11 26.98 -2.79
CA ALA A 227 9.82 27.82 -1.63
C ALA A 227 8.75 28.90 -1.92
N LYS A 228 8.81 29.53 -3.10
CA LYS A 228 7.80 30.52 -3.51
C LYS A 228 6.41 29.90 -3.71
N GLU A 229 6.35 28.69 -4.27
CA GLU A 229 5.09 28.00 -4.57
C GLU A 229 4.44 27.38 -3.32
N THR A 230 5.24 26.87 -2.38
CA THR A 230 4.76 26.11 -1.23
C THR A 230 4.72 26.91 0.09
N GLY A 231 5.48 27.99 0.18
CA GLY A 231 5.71 28.71 1.42
C GLY A 231 6.72 28.04 2.36
N LEU A 232 7.39 26.97 1.91
CA LEU A 232 8.50 26.34 2.64
C LEU A 232 9.75 27.25 2.59
N CYS A 233 10.73 26.98 3.45
CA CYS A 233 12.01 27.67 3.40
C CYS A 233 12.94 27.01 2.37
N ALA A 234 13.54 27.83 1.52
CA ALA A 234 14.64 27.36 0.68
C ALA A 234 15.79 26.86 1.58
N GLY A 235 16.44 25.77 1.18
CA GLY A 235 17.50 25.14 1.96
C GLY A 235 17.01 24.09 2.97
N THR A 236 15.70 23.88 3.12
CA THR A 236 15.18 22.78 3.95
C THR A 236 15.53 21.45 3.30
N ALA A 237 16.14 20.52 4.07
CA ALA A 237 16.56 19.21 3.59
C ALA A 237 15.37 18.34 3.14
N VAL A 238 15.53 17.63 2.01
CA VAL A 238 14.52 16.71 1.47
C VAL A 238 15.15 15.34 1.24
N VAL A 239 14.49 14.29 1.73
CA VAL A 239 14.94 12.90 1.54
C VAL A 239 14.29 12.27 0.31
N ALA A 240 14.80 11.11 -0.13
CA ALA A 240 14.27 10.36 -1.28
C ALA A 240 12.80 9.96 -1.07
N GLY A 241 12.38 9.70 0.17
CA GLY A 241 11.01 9.32 0.48
C GLY A 241 10.80 7.81 0.55
N SER A 242 9.55 7.36 0.44
CA SER A 242 9.21 5.93 0.53
C SER A 242 7.86 5.63 -0.12
N ALA A 243 7.68 4.39 -0.56
CA ALA A 243 6.35 3.87 -0.86
C ALA A 243 5.43 3.97 0.36
N ASP A 244 4.15 4.27 0.15
CA ASP A 244 3.17 4.55 1.20
C ASP A 244 2.94 3.35 2.13
N HIS A 245 2.77 2.14 1.57
CA HIS A 245 2.52 0.93 2.35
C HIS A 245 3.73 0.56 3.23
N ILE A 246 4.96 0.81 2.76
CA ILE A 246 6.20 0.56 3.49
C ILE A 246 6.38 1.58 4.63
N ALA A 247 6.21 2.88 4.32
CA ALA A 247 6.23 3.94 5.33
C ALA A 247 5.14 3.72 6.39
N SER A 248 3.96 3.24 5.98
CA SER A 248 2.84 2.89 6.86
C SER A 248 3.17 1.68 7.74
N ALA A 249 3.79 0.63 7.20
CA ALA A 249 4.22 -0.52 7.98
C ALA A 249 5.28 -0.11 9.02
N PHE A 250 6.28 0.65 8.61
CA PHE A 250 7.29 1.16 9.52
C PHE A 250 6.70 2.03 10.64
N SER A 251 5.77 2.93 10.31
CA SER A 251 5.10 3.78 11.30
C SER A 251 4.10 3.02 12.20
N ALA A 252 3.74 1.80 11.84
CA ALA A 252 3.03 0.86 12.72
C ALA A 252 4.00 0.04 13.60
N GLY A 253 5.32 0.26 13.49
CA GLY A 253 6.35 -0.39 14.28
C GLY A 253 6.82 -1.73 13.71
N ILE A 254 6.56 -2.01 12.45
CA ILE A 254 7.14 -3.16 11.78
C ILE A 254 8.60 -2.80 11.47
N SER A 255 9.52 -3.28 12.29
CA SER A 255 10.92 -2.85 12.26
C SER A 255 11.95 -3.96 12.50
N LYS A 256 11.48 -5.17 12.81
CA LYS A 256 12.33 -6.34 13.10
C LYS A 256 11.82 -7.55 12.33
N PRO A 257 12.73 -8.49 11.97
CA PRO A 257 12.30 -9.76 11.35
C PRO A 257 11.25 -10.48 12.19
N GLY A 258 10.17 -10.91 11.51
CA GLY A 258 9.01 -11.54 12.15
C GLY A 258 7.91 -10.56 12.61
N ASP A 259 8.15 -9.25 12.64
CA ASP A 259 7.08 -8.27 12.83
C ASP A 259 6.11 -8.32 11.65
N MET A 260 4.80 -8.29 11.93
CA MET A 260 3.79 -8.37 10.89
C MET A 260 2.71 -7.31 11.08
N LEU A 261 2.30 -6.69 9.98
CA LEU A 261 1.16 -5.78 9.89
C LEU A 261 0.01 -6.45 9.15
N VAL A 262 -1.20 -6.33 9.67
CA VAL A 262 -2.46 -6.63 8.97
C VAL A 262 -3.29 -5.35 8.91
N LYS A 263 -3.60 -4.90 7.70
CA LYS A 263 -4.38 -3.67 7.47
C LYS A 263 -5.83 -4.05 7.15
N LEU A 264 -6.72 -3.81 8.10
CA LEU A 264 -8.16 -4.06 7.96
C LEU A 264 -8.83 -2.85 7.28
N GLY A 265 -8.45 -2.61 6.04
CA GLY A 265 -8.93 -1.51 5.20
C GLY A 265 -10.06 -1.92 4.24
N GLY A 266 -10.39 -1.07 3.27
CA GLY A 266 -11.32 -1.41 2.18
C GLY A 266 -10.79 -2.58 1.34
N ALA A 267 -9.54 -2.53 0.92
CA ALA A 267 -8.69 -3.67 0.58
C ALA A 267 -8.01 -4.19 1.85
N GLY A 268 -7.42 -5.38 1.79
CA GLY A 268 -6.68 -5.95 2.91
C GLY A 268 -5.21 -6.11 2.53
N ASP A 269 -4.29 -5.64 3.38
CA ASP A 269 -2.87 -5.85 3.18
C ASP A 269 -2.27 -6.61 4.37
N ILE A 270 -1.32 -7.48 4.08
CA ILE A 270 -0.52 -8.18 5.08
C ILE A 270 0.95 -8.03 4.71
N LEU A 271 1.77 -7.53 5.63
CA LEU A 271 3.19 -7.27 5.42
C LEU A 271 3.99 -7.91 6.56
N CYS A 272 5.04 -8.64 6.22
CA CYS A 272 5.94 -9.25 7.20
C CYS A 272 7.38 -8.82 6.95
N CYS A 273 8.08 -8.41 8.01
CA CYS A 273 9.46 -7.98 7.95
C CYS A 273 10.40 -9.20 7.94
N LEU A 274 11.42 -9.15 7.06
CA LEU A 274 12.43 -10.19 6.89
C LEU A 274 13.85 -9.59 6.93
N ASP A 275 14.83 -10.43 7.25
CA ASP A 275 16.27 -10.10 7.17
C ASP A 275 16.98 -10.74 5.96
N ASN A 276 16.21 -11.45 5.11
CA ASN A 276 16.68 -12.07 3.88
C ASN A 276 15.77 -11.73 2.71
N LEU A 277 16.34 -11.79 1.51
CA LEU A 277 15.60 -11.60 0.27
C LEU A 277 14.85 -12.88 -0.08
N GLU A 278 13.52 -12.84 -0.02
CA GLU A 278 12.63 -13.95 -0.33
C GLU A 278 11.69 -13.57 -1.46
N VAL A 279 11.59 -14.39 -2.50
CA VAL A 279 10.75 -14.14 -3.68
C VAL A 279 9.82 -15.31 -3.90
N ASP A 280 8.52 -15.06 -4.00
CA ASP A 280 7.49 -16.05 -4.29
C ASP A 280 6.45 -15.47 -5.26
N GLU A 281 6.00 -16.22 -6.24
CA GLU A 281 5.04 -15.79 -7.28
C GLU A 281 3.66 -15.38 -6.72
N ARG A 282 3.36 -15.81 -5.51
CA ARG A 282 2.10 -15.53 -4.81
C ARG A 282 2.13 -14.26 -3.96
N LEU A 283 3.29 -13.58 -3.86
CA LEU A 283 3.52 -12.45 -2.96
C LEU A 283 4.28 -11.34 -3.68
N PHE A 284 4.42 -10.18 -3.03
CA PHE A 284 5.25 -9.08 -3.48
C PHE A 284 6.43 -8.91 -2.52
N LEU A 285 7.58 -8.54 -3.06
CA LEU A 285 8.78 -8.23 -2.29
C LEU A 285 9.04 -6.73 -2.35
N ASP A 286 9.39 -6.14 -1.19
CA ASP A 286 9.83 -4.76 -1.06
C ASP A 286 11.09 -4.64 -0.22
N TYR A 287 11.84 -3.56 -0.42
CA TYR A 287 12.86 -3.15 0.53
C TYR A 287 12.21 -2.45 1.72
N HIS A 288 12.63 -2.79 2.92
CA HIS A 288 12.25 -2.03 4.09
C HIS A 288 12.92 -0.65 4.11
N VAL A 289 12.37 0.33 4.85
CA VAL A 289 13.04 1.63 5.05
C VAL A 289 14.36 1.50 5.82
N ILE A 290 14.48 0.45 6.64
CA ILE A 290 15.70 0.09 7.38
C ILE A 290 16.60 -0.72 6.46
N PRO A 291 17.85 -0.28 6.20
CA PRO A 291 18.78 -1.01 5.36
C PRO A 291 19.04 -2.43 5.87
N GLY A 292 19.07 -3.40 4.96
CA GLY A 292 19.29 -4.82 5.25
C GLY A 292 18.04 -5.58 5.64
N LEU A 293 16.88 -4.91 5.75
CA LEU A 293 15.59 -5.55 5.93
C LEU A 293 14.74 -5.47 4.66
N TYR A 294 13.78 -6.39 4.57
CA TYR A 294 12.82 -6.52 3.47
C TYR A 294 11.40 -6.62 4.04
N LEU A 295 10.43 -6.38 3.20
CA LEU A 295 9.02 -6.70 3.48
C LEU A 295 8.53 -7.68 2.42
N ILE A 296 7.96 -8.79 2.86
CA ILE A 296 7.14 -9.63 1.99
C ILE A 296 5.69 -9.26 2.24
N ASN A 297 4.95 -9.03 1.17
CA ASN A 297 3.58 -8.55 1.33
C ASN A 297 2.58 -9.29 0.45
N GLY A 298 1.34 -9.33 0.94
CA GLY A 298 0.16 -9.76 0.22
C GLY A 298 -0.92 -8.70 0.26
N CYS A 299 -1.72 -8.66 -0.79
CA CYS A 299 -2.81 -7.71 -0.94
C CYS A 299 -4.08 -8.42 -1.42
N MET A 300 -5.15 -8.31 -0.64
CA MET A 300 -6.49 -8.75 -1.01
C MET A 300 -7.20 -7.64 -1.78
N ALA A 301 -7.87 -7.98 -2.88
CA ALA A 301 -8.61 -7.02 -3.69
C ALA A 301 -9.76 -6.35 -2.91
N THR A 302 -10.41 -7.10 -2.02
CA THR A 302 -11.51 -6.64 -1.19
C THR A 302 -11.37 -7.16 0.25
N SER A 303 -11.75 -6.31 1.20
CA SER A 303 -11.78 -6.59 2.63
C SER A 303 -12.96 -5.81 3.26
N GLY A 304 -12.73 -4.74 4.00
CA GLY A 304 -13.78 -3.92 4.59
C GLY A 304 -14.77 -3.30 3.59
N SER A 305 -14.41 -3.23 2.31
CA SER A 305 -15.35 -2.84 1.24
C SER A 305 -16.54 -3.80 1.10
N ILE A 306 -16.36 -5.09 1.43
CA ILE A 306 -17.45 -6.08 1.44
C ILE A 306 -18.42 -5.79 2.60
N ILE A 307 -17.89 -5.39 3.76
CA ILE A 307 -18.70 -5.00 4.92
C ILE A 307 -19.56 -3.78 4.58
N LYS A 308 -18.94 -2.78 3.92
CA LYS A 308 -19.66 -1.61 3.44
C LYS A 308 -20.76 -1.99 2.43
N TRP A 309 -20.40 -2.80 1.43
CA TRP A 309 -21.36 -3.30 0.44
C TRP A 309 -22.52 -4.07 1.10
N PHE A 310 -22.25 -4.94 2.07
CA PHE A 310 -23.25 -5.70 2.79
C PHE A 310 -24.20 -4.75 3.55
N ARG A 311 -23.65 -3.78 4.28
CA ARG A 311 -24.44 -2.79 5.01
C ARG A 311 -25.38 -2.00 4.07
N GLU A 312 -24.87 -1.56 2.93
CA GLU A 312 -25.63 -0.72 2.01
C GLU A 312 -26.71 -1.49 1.23
N ASN A 313 -26.56 -2.80 1.02
CA ASN A 313 -27.42 -3.56 0.12
C ASN A 313 -28.23 -4.67 0.80
N LEU A 314 -27.76 -5.23 1.92
CA LEU A 314 -28.36 -6.43 2.51
C LEU A 314 -28.67 -6.31 4.00
N ALA A 315 -28.11 -5.34 4.73
CA ALA A 315 -28.30 -5.22 6.17
C ALA A 315 -29.61 -4.51 6.58
N GLY A 316 -30.42 -4.06 5.64
CA GLY A 316 -31.62 -3.28 5.93
C GLY A 316 -31.26 -1.98 6.67
N ASP A 317 -31.95 -1.73 7.79
CA ASP A 317 -31.76 -0.50 8.58
C ASP A 317 -30.63 -0.59 9.63
N PHE A 318 -29.95 -1.74 9.75
CA PHE A 318 -28.89 -1.92 10.75
C PHE A 318 -27.66 -1.05 10.44
N ASP A 319 -27.17 -0.37 11.48
CA ASP A 319 -25.89 0.28 11.45
C ASP A 319 -24.74 -0.68 11.79
N TYR A 320 -23.51 -0.19 11.80
CA TYR A 320 -22.33 -1.04 12.08
C TYR A 320 -22.31 -1.55 13.52
N GLU A 321 -22.80 -0.79 14.49
CA GLU A 321 -22.80 -1.18 15.91
C GLU A 321 -23.84 -2.26 16.18
N GLU A 322 -25.01 -2.16 15.56
CA GLU A 322 -26.06 -3.18 15.61
C GLU A 322 -25.63 -4.48 14.95
N LEU A 323 -24.99 -4.42 13.76
CA LEU A 323 -24.45 -5.58 13.08
C LEU A 323 -23.36 -6.26 13.91
N GLU A 324 -22.48 -5.48 14.53
CA GLU A 324 -21.44 -5.98 15.44
C GLU A 324 -22.04 -6.74 16.62
N THR A 325 -22.97 -6.10 17.34
CA THR A 325 -23.64 -6.68 18.52
C THR A 325 -24.41 -7.98 18.17
N LYS A 326 -25.07 -8.00 17.01
CA LYS A 326 -25.79 -9.20 16.55
C LYS A 326 -24.83 -10.30 16.10
N GLY A 327 -23.74 -9.94 15.41
CA GLY A 327 -22.71 -10.86 14.94
C GLY A 327 -21.93 -11.52 16.10
N GLU A 328 -21.73 -10.80 17.22
CA GLU A 328 -21.11 -11.36 18.43
C GLU A 328 -21.92 -12.53 19.02
N ASN A 329 -23.25 -12.53 18.87
CA ASN A 329 -24.11 -13.60 19.36
C ASN A 329 -24.14 -14.84 18.44
N ILE A 330 -23.59 -14.76 17.24
CA ILE A 330 -23.48 -15.92 16.35
C ILE A 330 -22.21 -16.70 16.71
N PRO A 331 -22.25 -18.03 16.83
CA PRO A 331 -21.07 -18.83 17.14
C PRO A 331 -20.02 -18.76 16.02
N ALA A 332 -18.77 -19.08 16.37
CA ALA A 332 -17.68 -19.21 15.40
C ALA A 332 -18.05 -20.20 14.28
N GLY A 333 -17.73 -19.82 13.05
CA GLY A 333 -18.10 -20.58 11.85
C GLY A 333 -19.49 -20.27 11.31
N SER A 334 -20.17 -19.23 11.87
CA SER A 334 -21.43 -18.69 11.32
C SER A 334 -22.49 -19.79 11.06
N GLU A 335 -22.50 -20.83 11.91
CA GLU A 335 -23.38 -22.03 11.80
C GLU A 335 -23.26 -22.73 10.42
N GLY A 336 -22.06 -22.77 9.85
CA GLY A 336 -21.76 -23.46 8.59
C GLY A 336 -21.81 -22.58 7.36
N LEU A 337 -21.88 -21.25 7.49
CA LEU A 337 -21.69 -20.34 6.39
C LEU A 337 -20.20 -20.09 6.13
N VAL A 338 -19.80 -20.16 4.87
CA VAL A 338 -18.44 -19.80 4.42
C VAL A 338 -18.56 -18.80 3.28
N LEU A 339 -17.82 -17.69 3.39
CA LEU A 339 -17.75 -16.67 2.35
C LEU A 339 -16.36 -16.63 1.70
N LEU A 340 -16.31 -16.64 0.36
CA LEU A 340 -15.14 -16.26 -0.42
C LEU A 340 -15.19 -14.74 -0.68
N PRO A 341 -14.19 -13.97 -0.23
CA PRO A 341 -14.24 -12.50 -0.30
C PRO A 341 -13.80 -11.93 -1.66
N TYR A 342 -13.96 -12.63 -2.78
CA TYR A 342 -13.38 -12.29 -4.09
C TYR A 342 -14.31 -11.40 -4.93
N PHE A 343 -14.85 -10.33 -4.34
CA PHE A 343 -15.85 -9.46 -4.96
C PHE A 343 -15.32 -8.64 -6.16
N LEU A 344 -14.01 -8.41 -6.24
CA LEU A 344 -13.33 -7.75 -7.35
C LEU A 344 -12.26 -8.65 -8.02
N GLY A 345 -12.50 -9.97 -8.03
CA GLY A 345 -11.43 -10.93 -8.25
C GLY A 345 -10.54 -11.01 -7.01
N GLU A 346 -9.39 -11.66 -7.12
CA GLU A 346 -8.42 -11.68 -6.04
C GLU A 346 -7.00 -11.47 -6.56
N LYS A 347 -6.23 -10.74 -5.76
CA LYS A 347 -4.81 -10.56 -5.96
C LYS A 347 -4.04 -11.73 -5.33
N THR A 348 -3.13 -11.46 -4.46
CA THR A 348 -2.37 -12.49 -3.74
C THR A 348 -3.27 -13.25 -2.75
N PRO A 349 -2.98 -14.50 -2.43
CA PRO A 349 -1.95 -15.36 -3.03
C PRO A 349 -2.43 -16.14 -4.24
N ILE A 350 -3.68 -15.99 -4.70
CA ILE A 350 -4.25 -16.79 -5.78
C ILE A 350 -4.13 -16.16 -7.18
N ASN A 351 -3.92 -14.84 -7.24
CA ASN A 351 -3.74 -14.05 -8.47
C ASN A 351 -4.79 -14.36 -9.56
N ASP A 352 -6.08 -14.39 -9.16
CA ASP A 352 -7.20 -14.73 -10.04
C ASP A 352 -8.19 -13.55 -10.20
N PRO A 353 -8.06 -12.75 -11.25
CA PRO A 353 -8.98 -11.62 -11.51
C PRO A 353 -10.40 -12.07 -11.89
N LYS A 354 -10.59 -13.34 -12.26
CA LYS A 354 -11.89 -13.90 -12.63
C LYS A 354 -12.64 -14.49 -11.42
N ALA A 355 -11.98 -14.68 -10.27
CA ALA A 355 -12.63 -15.12 -9.04
C ALA A 355 -13.80 -14.21 -8.66
N ARG A 356 -14.81 -14.77 -8.02
CA ARG A 356 -16.03 -14.05 -7.60
C ARG A 356 -16.35 -14.33 -6.15
N GLY A 357 -16.98 -13.34 -5.49
CA GLY A 357 -17.55 -13.52 -4.17
C GLY A 357 -18.56 -14.66 -4.17
N MET A 358 -18.50 -15.53 -3.15
CA MET A 358 -19.38 -16.68 -3.01
C MET A 358 -19.74 -16.91 -1.55
N LEU A 359 -21.03 -17.06 -1.26
CA LEU A 359 -21.53 -17.48 0.05
C LEU A 359 -22.10 -18.89 -0.08
N MET A 360 -21.57 -19.83 0.71
CA MET A 360 -21.97 -21.24 0.69
C MET A 360 -22.51 -21.65 2.06
N GLY A 361 -23.46 -22.57 2.10
CA GLY A 361 -24.00 -23.17 3.31
C GLY A 361 -25.34 -22.59 3.79
N LEU A 362 -26.01 -21.73 3.02
CA LEU A 362 -27.28 -21.11 3.41
C LEU A 362 -28.39 -22.14 3.68
N THR A 363 -29.08 -21.95 4.79
CA THR A 363 -30.31 -22.63 5.17
C THR A 363 -31.38 -21.62 5.56
N LEU A 364 -32.62 -22.05 5.79
CA LEU A 364 -33.71 -21.17 6.23
C LEU A 364 -33.53 -20.58 7.63
N HIS A 365 -32.56 -21.09 8.40
CA HIS A 365 -32.24 -20.60 9.74
C HIS A 365 -31.39 -19.33 9.71
N HIS A 366 -30.55 -19.18 8.69
CA HIS A 366 -29.59 -18.09 8.59
C HIS A 366 -30.27 -16.73 8.36
N LYS A 367 -29.73 -15.72 9.04
CA LYS A 367 -30.19 -14.32 8.98
C LYS A 367 -29.01 -13.40 8.62
N GLN A 368 -29.25 -12.12 8.58
CA GLN A 368 -28.26 -11.09 8.23
C GLN A 368 -27.02 -11.12 9.15
N GLU A 369 -27.21 -11.35 10.46
CA GLU A 369 -26.11 -11.43 11.42
C GLU A 369 -25.17 -12.60 11.17
N HIS A 370 -25.67 -13.73 10.67
CA HIS A 370 -24.83 -14.87 10.28
C HIS A 370 -24.00 -14.53 9.05
N ILE A 371 -24.61 -13.86 8.07
CA ILE A 371 -23.92 -13.41 6.85
C ILE A 371 -22.84 -12.38 7.20
N TYR A 372 -23.15 -11.42 8.08
CA TYR A 372 -22.18 -10.42 8.56
C TYR A 372 -20.96 -11.09 9.20
N ARG A 373 -21.18 -12.05 10.12
CA ARG A 373 -20.10 -12.79 10.74
C ARG A 373 -19.30 -13.60 9.72
N ALA A 374 -19.96 -14.30 8.78
CA ALA A 374 -19.30 -15.06 7.74
C ALA A 374 -18.44 -14.17 6.81
N ILE A 375 -18.82 -12.89 6.61
CA ILE A 375 -18.00 -11.90 5.89
C ILE A 375 -16.70 -11.64 6.65
N LEU A 376 -16.77 -11.38 7.97
CA LEU A 376 -15.59 -11.11 8.79
C LEU A 376 -14.64 -12.32 8.84
N GLU A 377 -15.21 -13.52 8.98
CA GLU A 377 -14.49 -14.80 8.97
C GLU A 377 -13.83 -15.06 7.62
N GLY A 378 -14.56 -14.88 6.51
CA GLY A 378 -14.05 -15.08 5.16
C GLY A 378 -12.90 -14.13 4.79
N ILE A 379 -12.98 -12.87 5.21
CA ILE A 379 -11.88 -11.91 5.04
C ILE A 379 -10.66 -12.36 5.86
N SER A 380 -10.88 -12.79 7.11
CA SER A 380 -9.79 -13.27 7.98
C SER A 380 -9.15 -14.56 7.43
N PHE A 381 -9.91 -15.43 6.77
CA PHE A 381 -9.36 -16.59 6.04
C PHE A 381 -8.49 -16.17 4.85
N GLY A 382 -8.79 -15.06 4.19
CA GLY A 382 -7.91 -14.48 3.18
C GLY A 382 -6.53 -14.13 3.74
N PHE A 383 -6.46 -13.53 4.94
CA PHE A 383 -5.18 -13.29 5.63
C PHE A 383 -4.50 -14.58 6.07
N LEU A 384 -5.24 -15.55 6.59
CA LEU A 384 -4.67 -16.87 6.94
C LEU A 384 -4.08 -17.58 5.71
N HIS A 385 -4.65 -17.37 4.53
CA HIS A 385 -4.09 -17.93 3.30
C HIS A 385 -2.68 -17.38 3.01
N HIS A 386 -2.45 -16.09 3.22
CA HIS A 386 -1.10 -15.48 3.12
C HIS A 386 -0.16 -16.03 4.20
N ILE A 387 -0.61 -16.15 5.46
CA ILE A 387 0.20 -16.73 6.53
C ILE A 387 0.63 -18.17 6.21
N ASN A 388 -0.23 -18.95 5.56
CA ASN A 388 0.16 -20.29 5.14
C ASN A 388 1.24 -20.26 4.05
N VAL A 389 1.19 -19.31 3.12
CA VAL A 389 2.29 -19.09 2.17
C VAL A 389 3.56 -18.68 2.91
N PHE A 390 3.48 -17.79 3.92
CA PHE A 390 4.63 -17.44 4.75
C PHE A 390 5.23 -18.66 5.45
N LYS A 391 4.39 -19.53 6.03
CA LYS A 391 4.85 -20.79 6.67
C LYS A 391 5.55 -21.74 5.68
N GLU A 392 5.06 -21.84 4.45
CA GLU A 392 5.71 -22.62 3.38
C GLU A 392 7.11 -22.07 3.04
N LEU A 393 7.32 -20.77 3.20
CA LEU A 393 8.61 -20.08 3.05
C LEU A 393 9.45 -20.04 4.35
N ASN A 394 9.04 -20.78 5.38
CA ASN A 394 9.67 -20.79 6.71
C ASN A 394 9.62 -19.43 7.44
N ILE A 395 8.67 -18.57 7.10
CA ILE A 395 8.41 -17.31 7.77
C ILE A 395 7.32 -17.54 8.81
N SER A 396 7.62 -17.24 10.08
CA SER A 396 6.72 -17.48 11.22
C SER A 396 6.57 -16.20 12.05
N PRO A 397 5.56 -15.37 11.77
CA PRO A 397 5.26 -14.19 12.58
C PRO A 397 4.83 -14.60 14.00
N ASN A 398 5.28 -13.85 15.01
CA ASN A 398 4.93 -14.13 16.41
C ASN A 398 3.66 -13.37 16.86
N SER A 399 3.39 -12.22 16.26
CA SER A 399 2.21 -11.38 16.50
C SER A 399 1.88 -10.58 15.25
N ALA A 400 0.69 -10.01 15.20
CA ALA A 400 0.31 -9.09 14.14
C ALA A 400 -0.15 -7.75 14.71
N ARG A 401 0.29 -6.63 14.13
CA ARG A 401 -0.27 -5.32 14.40
C ARG A 401 -1.45 -5.05 13.47
N LEU A 402 -2.57 -4.62 14.04
CA LEU A 402 -3.78 -4.29 13.29
C LEU A 402 -3.92 -2.77 13.15
N THR A 403 -4.21 -2.33 11.92
CA THR A 403 -4.44 -0.92 11.61
C THR A 403 -5.69 -0.73 10.73
N ASN A 404 -6.01 0.51 10.44
CA ASN A 404 -7.14 0.96 9.63
C ASN A 404 -8.51 0.82 10.33
N GLY A 405 -9.58 1.12 9.57
CA GLY A 405 -10.93 1.25 10.11
C GLY A 405 -11.49 -0.03 10.73
N GLY A 406 -11.18 -1.18 10.15
CA GLY A 406 -11.63 -2.48 10.67
C GLY A 406 -11.03 -2.85 12.03
N ALA A 407 -9.85 -2.31 12.37
CA ALA A 407 -9.26 -2.48 13.69
C ALA A 407 -10.09 -1.86 14.84
N ARG A 408 -11.13 -1.08 14.55
CA ARG A 408 -12.09 -0.57 15.53
C ARG A 408 -13.18 -1.57 15.88
N SER A 409 -13.45 -2.58 15.02
CA SER A 409 -14.46 -3.62 15.27
C SER A 409 -13.96 -4.61 16.32
N ARG A 410 -14.71 -4.75 17.41
CA ARG A 410 -14.39 -5.71 18.49
C ARG A 410 -14.45 -7.16 17.98
N LEU A 411 -15.50 -7.47 17.23
CA LEU A 411 -15.73 -8.80 16.69
C LEU A 411 -14.66 -9.16 15.65
N TRP A 412 -14.37 -8.26 14.71
CA TRP A 412 -13.41 -8.57 13.64
C TRP A 412 -11.97 -8.77 14.17
N LYS A 413 -11.54 -7.95 15.14
CA LYS A 413 -10.23 -8.15 15.80
C LYS A 413 -10.13 -9.53 16.43
N LYS A 414 -11.17 -9.94 17.19
CA LYS A 414 -11.20 -11.24 17.86
C LYS A 414 -11.20 -12.38 16.85
N ILE A 415 -12.04 -12.31 15.82
CA ILE A 415 -12.04 -13.29 14.72
C ILE A 415 -10.66 -13.35 14.06
N THR A 416 -10.02 -12.21 13.82
CA THR A 416 -8.69 -12.17 13.20
C THR A 416 -7.65 -12.88 14.08
N ALA A 417 -7.62 -12.64 15.40
CA ALA A 417 -6.71 -13.32 16.31
C ALA A 417 -6.94 -14.84 16.28
N ASP A 418 -8.21 -15.27 16.39
CA ASP A 418 -8.58 -16.68 16.43
C ASP A 418 -8.28 -17.42 15.13
N VAL A 419 -8.52 -16.77 13.98
CA VAL A 419 -8.23 -17.33 12.65
C VAL A 419 -6.74 -17.42 12.39
N LEU A 420 -5.97 -16.38 12.75
CA LEU A 420 -4.52 -16.35 12.50
C LEU A 420 -3.71 -17.17 13.51
N GLU A 421 -4.30 -17.52 14.65
CA GLU A 421 -3.66 -18.24 15.75
C GLU A 421 -2.45 -17.53 16.36
N ILE A 422 -2.43 -16.21 16.28
CA ILE A 422 -1.37 -15.37 16.85
C ILE A 422 -1.98 -14.18 17.57
N PRO A 423 -1.33 -13.64 18.62
CA PRO A 423 -1.77 -12.41 19.26
C PRO A 423 -1.84 -11.27 18.27
N VAL A 424 -2.88 -10.44 18.37
CA VAL A 424 -3.03 -9.23 17.57
C VAL A 424 -2.98 -7.99 18.45
N GLU A 425 -2.18 -7.01 18.06
CA GLU A 425 -1.98 -5.73 18.74
C GLU A 425 -2.64 -4.61 17.93
N VAL A 426 -3.56 -3.89 18.54
CA VAL A 426 -4.27 -2.78 17.88
C VAL A 426 -3.45 -1.51 17.98
N VAL A 427 -3.02 -0.96 16.85
CA VAL A 427 -2.33 0.32 16.81
C VAL A 427 -3.37 1.44 16.83
N SER A 428 -3.41 2.18 17.95
CA SER A 428 -4.31 3.31 18.13
C SER A 428 -3.78 4.56 17.41
N ASN A 429 -4.72 5.38 16.89
CA ASN A 429 -4.41 6.69 16.33
C ASN A 429 -3.25 6.70 15.29
N HIS A 430 -3.13 5.63 14.50
CA HIS A 430 -2.06 5.47 13.52
C HIS A 430 -2.11 6.58 12.45
N PRO A 431 -1.11 7.48 12.36
CA PRO A 431 -1.12 8.58 11.40
C PRO A 431 -0.88 8.13 9.95
N GLY A 432 -0.49 6.87 9.74
CA GLY A 432 -0.21 6.30 8.43
C GLY A 432 1.18 6.63 7.91
N SER A 433 1.32 6.55 6.59
CA SER A 433 2.56 6.72 5.83
C SER A 433 3.24 8.08 6.05
N SER A 434 2.48 9.14 6.31
CA SER A 434 3.05 10.47 6.58
C SER A 434 3.92 10.52 7.85
N LEU A 435 3.61 9.71 8.89
CA LEU A 435 4.49 9.58 10.06
C LEU A 435 5.80 8.85 9.69
N GLY A 436 5.71 7.77 8.92
CA GLY A 436 6.90 7.07 8.43
C GLY A 436 7.78 7.98 7.59
N ALA A 437 7.19 8.75 6.67
CA ALA A 437 7.91 9.72 5.84
C ALA A 437 8.61 10.80 6.70
N ALA A 438 7.91 11.37 7.70
CA ALA A 438 8.52 12.34 8.62
C ALA A 438 9.66 11.73 9.41
N PHE A 439 9.47 10.52 9.96
CA PHE A 439 10.52 9.85 10.72
C PHE A 439 11.77 9.57 9.87
N ILE A 440 11.60 9.09 8.64
CA ILE A 440 12.69 8.86 7.68
C ILE A 440 13.51 10.14 7.46
N ALA A 441 12.84 11.29 7.28
CA ALA A 441 13.52 12.59 7.13
C ALA A 441 14.23 13.03 8.41
N GLY A 442 13.66 12.80 9.58
CA GLY A 442 14.30 13.05 10.86
C GLY A 442 15.51 12.16 11.11
N LYS A 443 15.44 10.89 10.70
CA LYS A 443 16.57 9.94 10.77
C LYS A 443 17.71 10.38 9.88
N ALA A 444 17.43 10.81 8.65
CA ALA A 444 18.42 11.29 7.69
C ALA A 444 19.16 12.54 8.17
N THR A 445 18.47 13.43 8.91
CA THR A 445 19.05 14.69 9.43
C THR A 445 19.62 14.55 10.85
N GLY A 446 19.69 13.33 11.40
CA GLY A 446 20.26 13.06 12.72
C GLY A 446 19.41 13.52 13.90
N VAL A 447 18.13 13.82 13.69
CA VAL A 447 17.16 14.09 14.75
C VAL A 447 16.88 12.84 15.55
N PHE A 448 16.72 11.73 14.85
CA PHE A 448 16.60 10.39 15.44
C PHE A 448 17.92 9.64 15.27
N SER A 449 18.44 9.09 16.39
CA SER A 449 19.71 8.38 16.42
C SER A 449 19.58 6.93 15.92
N SER A 450 18.42 6.32 16.15
CA SER A 450 18.12 4.94 15.76
C SER A 450 16.74 4.81 15.12
N TRP A 451 16.50 3.67 14.43
CA TRP A 451 15.21 3.38 13.80
C TRP A 451 14.15 2.99 14.83
N GLU A 452 14.54 2.40 15.95
CA GLU A 452 13.67 1.96 17.04
C GLU A 452 12.99 3.13 17.75
N GLU A 453 13.49 4.36 17.59
CA GLU A 453 12.82 5.55 18.15
C GLU A 453 11.44 5.79 17.54
N ILE A 454 11.07 5.13 16.44
CA ILE A 454 9.70 5.15 15.90
C ILE A 454 8.68 4.66 16.94
N ASP A 455 9.05 3.71 17.79
CA ASP A 455 8.19 3.13 18.83
C ASP A 455 7.65 4.19 19.81
N ARG A 456 8.33 5.33 19.96
CA ARG A 456 7.88 6.47 20.79
C ARG A 456 6.61 7.13 20.26
N PHE A 457 6.27 6.94 19.01
CA PHE A 457 5.13 7.53 18.33
C PHE A 457 4.01 6.53 18.06
N ILE A 458 4.16 5.30 18.53
CA ILE A 458 3.22 4.21 18.33
C ILE A 458 2.50 3.95 19.65
N GLU A 459 1.19 3.95 19.61
CA GLU A 459 0.33 3.64 20.75
C GLU A 459 -0.35 2.29 20.50
N ILE A 460 -0.01 1.28 21.29
CA ILE A 460 -0.72 0.01 21.31
C ILE A 460 -1.90 0.15 22.28
N GLY A 461 -3.12 0.07 21.75
CA GLY A 461 -4.35 0.24 22.53
C GLY A 461 -4.72 -1.01 23.29
N GLU A 462 -4.74 -2.15 22.62
CA GLU A 462 -5.06 -3.44 23.21
C GLU A 462 -4.33 -4.58 22.50
N THR A 463 -4.12 -5.68 23.21
CA THR A 463 -3.66 -6.96 22.68
C THR A 463 -4.75 -7.99 22.85
N ILE A 464 -5.04 -8.77 21.82
CA ILE A 464 -6.06 -9.82 21.82
C ILE A 464 -5.38 -11.14 21.51
N ASP A 465 -5.45 -12.05 22.47
CA ASP A 465 -4.95 -13.41 22.31
C ASP A 465 -5.98 -14.29 21.59
N PRO A 466 -5.51 -15.25 20.75
CA PRO A 466 -6.39 -16.23 20.13
C PRO A 466 -7.00 -17.18 21.19
N ASP A 467 -8.23 -17.62 20.93
CA ASP A 467 -8.88 -18.68 21.70
C ASP A 467 -8.58 -20.02 21.01
N PRO A 468 -7.84 -20.95 21.65
CA PRO A 468 -7.45 -22.21 21.02
C PRO A 468 -8.63 -23.09 20.61
N GLU A 469 -9.75 -23.08 21.38
CA GLU A 469 -10.92 -23.89 21.03
C GLU A 469 -11.63 -23.37 19.79
N VAL A 470 -11.72 -22.03 19.66
CA VAL A 470 -12.29 -21.36 18.50
C VAL A 470 -11.38 -21.51 17.28
N SER A 471 -10.07 -21.43 17.47
CA SER A 471 -9.07 -21.60 16.41
C SER A 471 -9.17 -22.96 15.73
N GLU A 472 -9.44 -24.04 16.47
CA GLU A 472 -9.65 -25.37 15.87
C GLU A 472 -10.86 -25.40 14.92
N ILE A 473 -11.97 -24.74 15.28
CA ILE A 473 -13.13 -24.60 14.39
C ILE A 473 -12.74 -23.88 13.10
N TYR A 474 -11.96 -22.80 13.21
CA TYR A 474 -11.53 -22.04 12.04
C TYR A 474 -10.53 -22.78 11.16
N LYS A 475 -9.70 -23.67 11.70
CA LYS A 475 -8.83 -24.56 10.90
C LYS A 475 -9.63 -25.46 9.96
N GLU A 476 -10.67 -26.09 10.50
CA GLU A 476 -11.55 -26.95 9.69
C GLU A 476 -12.26 -26.15 8.60
N LEU A 477 -12.80 -24.99 8.94
CA LEU A 477 -13.49 -24.11 8.00
C LEU A 477 -12.56 -23.54 6.94
N PHE A 478 -11.32 -23.25 7.28
CA PHE A 478 -10.34 -22.79 6.32
C PHE A 478 -10.00 -23.84 5.26
N CYS A 479 -9.96 -25.12 5.64
CA CYS A 479 -9.82 -26.21 4.67
C CYS A 479 -11.00 -26.21 3.68
N ILE A 480 -12.23 -26.03 4.17
CA ILE A 480 -13.44 -25.91 3.36
C ILE A 480 -13.38 -24.68 2.46
N TYR A 481 -12.98 -23.51 3.01
CA TYR A 481 -12.80 -22.26 2.26
C TYR A 481 -11.88 -22.43 1.04
N ARG A 482 -10.71 -23.06 1.22
CA ARG A 482 -9.78 -23.34 0.12
C ARG A 482 -10.37 -24.31 -0.91
N GLU A 483 -11.07 -25.33 -0.45
CA GLU A 483 -11.70 -26.33 -1.32
C GLU A 483 -12.85 -25.75 -2.12
N ILE A 484 -13.64 -24.83 -1.55
CA ILE A 484 -14.71 -24.12 -2.27
C ILE A 484 -14.13 -23.36 -3.47
N TYR A 485 -13.06 -22.57 -3.27
CA TYR A 485 -12.42 -21.85 -4.37
C TYR A 485 -11.90 -22.83 -5.45
N LYS A 486 -11.14 -23.85 -5.03
CA LYS A 486 -10.54 -24.81 -5.95
C LYS A 486 -11.57 -25.51 -6.84
N ARG A 487 -12.71 -25.90 -6.25
CA ARG A 487 -13.78 -26.59 -7.00
C ARG A 487 -14.60 -25.68 -7.91
N ASN A 488 -14.62 -24.40 -7.65
CA ASN A 488 -15.45 -23.45 -8.39
C ASN A 488 -14.66 -22.53 -9.33
N LYS A 489 -13.36 -22.67 -9.46
CA LYS A 489 -12.50 -21.82 -10.30
C LYS A 489 -13.03 -21.75 -11.74
N ASP A 490 -13.31 -22.90 -12.37
CA ASP A 490 -13.84 -22.94 -13.74
C ASP A 490 -15.24 -22.35 -13.86
N VAL A 491 -16.04 -22.37 -12.79
CA VAL A 491 -17.36 -21.73 -12.72
C VAL A 491 -17.21 -20.22 -12.69
N PHE A 492 -16.26 -19.70 -11.91
CA PHE A 492 -15.98 -18.27 -11.87
C PHE A 492 -15.52 -17.74 -13.23
N GLU A 493 -14.70 -18.49 -13.94
CA GLU A 493 -14.27 -18.13 -15.30
C GLU A 493 -15.47 -17.99 -16.24
N LYS A 494 -16.39 -18.97 -16.25
CA LYS A 494 -17.61 -18.91 -17.07
C LYS A 494 -18.53 -17.74 -16.69
N LEU A 495 -18.68 -17.47 -15.38
CA LEU A 495 -19.45 -16.32 -14.90
C LEU A 495 -18.84 -14.99 -15.34
N TRP A 496 -17.50 -14.90 -15.33
CA TRP A 496 -16.79 -13.73 -15.82
C TRP A 496 -17.05 -13.50 -17.32
N GLU A 497 -16.94 -14.54 -18.14
CA GLU A 497 -17.20 -14.49 -19.59
C GLU A 497 -18.63 -14.02 -19.92
N ILE A 498 -19.62 -14.42 -19.11
CA ILE A 498 -21.01 -13.99 -19.31
C ILE A 498 -21.21 -12.51 -18.91
N SER A 499 -20.43 -12.01 -17.95
CA SER A 499 -20.58 -10.66 -17.39
C SER A 499 -19.78 -9.59 -18.13
N THR A 500 -18.88 -9.97 -19.03
CA THR A 500 -18.06 -9.07 -19.86
C THR A 500 -18.49 -9.12 -21.33
#